data_10d43eb3278987f5c5e700055c1df400
#
_entry.id   10d43eb3278987f5c5e700055c1df400
#
_cell.length_a   1.000
_cell.length_b   1.000
_cell.length_c   1.000
_cell.angle_alpha   90.00
_cell.angle_beta   90.00
_cell.angle_gamma   90.00
#
_symmetry.space_group_name_H-M   'P 1'
#
loop_
_entity.id
_entity.type
_entity.pdbx_description
1 polymer ?
#
loop_
_entity_poly.entity_id
_entity_poly.type
_entity_poly.pdbx_seq_one_letter_code
_entity_poly.pdbx_strand_id
1 'polypeptide(L)'
;MSIWWAARLGSAGLLSFEAGITLGVMLHFALVISVSFIAVYQHIEPPHFIDRFKSGLRPAILYAVLASGSIVAYHHVVMANATHLRQLEFERFIEASLSDEEAYAKLQAEDARLATLDREAAKEQALDSMRFQFDPRWHFTAALLMWIAVALMTSLFTSGLAQWLRAWPS
;
A
#
# COMPACT_ATOMS: atom_id res chain seq x y z
N MET A 1 15.32 -4.16 -2.12
CA MET A 1 14.37 -4.72 -3.12
C MET A 1 14.57 -6.21 -3.39
N SER A 2 15.80 -6.71 -3.60
CA SER A 2 16.05 -8.15 -3.86
C SER A 2 15.48 -9.08 -2.80
N ILE A 3 15.59 -8.74 -1.52
CA ILE A 3 15.03 -9.51 -0.40
C ILE A 3 13.50 -9.65 -0.51
N TRP A 4 12.81 -8.56 -0.85
CA TRP A 4 11.37 -8.57 -1.06
C TRP A 4 10.97 -9.49 -2.21
N TRP A 5 11.65 -9.37 -3.37
CA TRP A 5 11.40 -10.23 -4.52
C TRP A 5 11.67 -11.71 -4.21
N ALA A 6 12.77 -12.02 -3.53
CA ALA A 6 13.09 -13.39 -3.13
C ALA A 6 12.00 -13.98 -2.21
N ALA A 7 11.56 -13.21 -1.20
CA ALA A 7 10.50 -13.64 -0.30
C ALA A 7 9.16 -13.83 -1.03
N ARG A 8 8.78 -12.91 -1.93
CA ARG A 8 7.52 -12.98 -2.67
C ARG A 8 7.49 -14.12 -3.68
N LEU A 9 8.54 -14.31 -4.44
CA LEU A 9 8.64 -15.42 -5.40
C LEU A 9 8.78 -16.78 -4.69
N GLY A 10 9.54 -16.84 -3.60
CA GLY A 10 9.69 -18.07 -2.82
C GLY A 10 8.43 -18.46 -2.05
N SER A 11 7.57 -17.51 -1.69
CA SER A 11 6.28 -17.79 -1.03
C SER A 11 5.11 -17.98 -2.02
N ALA A 12 5.30 -17.66 -3.29
CA ALA A 12 4.30 -17.88 -4.31
C ALA A 12 4.01 -19.40 -4.46
N GLY A 13 2.80 -19.81 -4.17
CA GLY A 13 2.41 -21.23 -4.15
C GLY A 13 2.47 -21.89 -2.77
N LEU A 14 3.08 -21.25 -1.76
CA LEU A 14 3.07 -21.72 -0.38
C LEU A 14 2.04 -20.98 0.48
N LEU A 15 1.75 -19.73 0.15
CA LEU A 15 0.82 -18.87 0.86
C LEU A 15 -0.42 -18.59 0.00
N SER A 16 -1.57 -18.35 0.67
CA SER A 16 -2.72 -17.78 -0.01
C SER A 16 -2.40 -16.40 -0.58
N PHE A 17 -3.20 -15.93 -1.53
CA PHE A 17 -3.02 -14.62 -2.15
C PHE A 17 -3.01 -13.49 -1.10
N GLU A 18 -3.94 -13.53 -0.14
CA GLU A 18 -4.06 -12.54 0.94
C GLU A 18 -2.86 -12.59 1.92
N ALA A 19 -2.47 -13.79 2.35
CA ALA A 19 -1.30 -13.97 3.20
C ALA A 19 -0.02 -13.49 2.52
N GLY A 20 0.07 -13.72 1.21
CA GLY A 20 1.14 -13.20 0.38
C GLY A 20 1.17 -11.66 0.34
N ILE A 21 0.03 -10.98 0.14
CA ILE A 21 -0.06 -9.51 0.18
C ILE A 21 0.40 -9.01 1.55
N THR A 22 -0.13 -9.57 2.63
CA THR A 22 0.23 -9.18 4.01
C THR A 22 1.73 -9.28 4.26
N LEU A 23 2.35 -10.41 3.88
CA LEU A 23 3.79 -10.59 3.97
C LEU A 23 4.56 -9.52 3.18
N GLY A 24 4.11 -9.23 1.94
CA GLY A 24 4.73 -8.21 1.09
C GLY A 24 4.71 -6.83 1.71
N VAL A 25 3.57 -6.43 2.27
CA VAL A 25 3.39 -5.14 2.96
C VAL A 25 4.27 -5.06 4.20
N MET A 26 4.28 -6.09 5.06
CA MET A 26 5.13 -6.14 6.26
C MET A 26 6.63 -6.04 5.92
N LEU A 27 7.08 -6.72 4.87
CA LEU A 27 8.46 -6.62 4.41
C LEU A 27 8.81 -5.21 3.91
N HIS A 28 7.90 -4.53 3.21
CA HIS A 28 8.13 -3.15 2.81
C HIS A 28 8.21 -2.21 4.02
N PHE A 29 7.34 -2.38 5.02
CA PHE A 29 7.45 -1.61 6.27
C PHE A 29 8.81 -1.81 6.94
N ALA A 30 9.23 -3.05 7.14
CA ALA A 30 10.53 -3.35 7.74
C ALA A 30 11.69 -2.73 6.95
N LEU A 31 11.64 -2.80 5.61
CA LEU A 31 12.70 -2.27 4.75
C LEU A 31 12.74 -0.74 4.71
N VAL A 32 11.60 -0.03 4.69
CA VAL A 32 11.59 1.44 4.71
C VAL A 32 12.09 1.97 6.05
N ILE A 33 11.72 1.32 7.16
CA ILE A 33 12.24 1.66 8.49
C ILE A 33 13.75 1.46 8.53
N SER A 34 14.24 0.30 8.06
CA SER A 34 15.66 -0.01 8.03
C SER A 34 16.47 0.99 7.19
N VAL A 35 15.97 1.35 6.01
CA VAL A 35 16.63 2.32 5.12
C VAL A 35 16.72 3.70 5.75
N SER A 36 15.61 4.19 6.36
CA SER A 36 15.61 5.48 7.08
C SER A 36 16.55 5.45 8.27
N PHE A 37 16.52 4.40 9.07
CA PHE A 37 17.33 4.24 10.26
C PHE A 37 18.82 4.23 9.92
N ILE A 38 19.24 3.38 8.97
CA ILE A 38 20.63 3.30 8.53
C ILE A 38 21.11 4.66 8.02
N ALA A 39 20.32 5.35 7.20
CA ALA A 39 20.69 6.62 6.63
C ALA A 39 20.85 7.71 7.71
N VAL A 40 19.97 7.75 8.70
CA VAL A 40 20.09 8.67 9.85
C VAL A 40 21.33 8.36 10.69
N TYR A 41 21.60 7.07 10.94
CA TYR A 41 22.76 6.64 11.75
C TYR A 41 24.10 6.84 11.04
N GLN A 42 24.18 6.66 9.73
CA GLN A 42 25.40 6.90 8.96
C GLN A 42 25.80 8.39 8.94
N HIS A 43 24.83 9.30 9.13
CA HIS A 43 25.06 10.74 9.19
C HIS A 43 24.93 11.27 10.63
N ILE A 44 25.61 10.59 11.55
CA ILE A 44 25.55 10.87 13.00
C ILE A 44 25.94 12.30 13.37
N GLU A 45 26.69 13.00 12.56
CA GLU A 45 27.26 14.31 12.86
C GLU A 45 26.49 15.57 12.45
N PRO A 46 25.40 15.57 11.67
CA PRO A 46 24.67 16.81 11.46
C PRO A 46 24.08 17.28 12.80
N PRO A 47 24.41 18.51 13.26
CA PRO A 47 23.93 18.99 14.54
C PRO A 47 22.43 19.26 14.57
N HIS A 48 21.78 19.40 13.41
CA HIS A 48 20.39 19.83 13.31
C HIS A 48 19.44 18.69 12.95
N PHE A 49 18.26 18.67 13.59
CA PHE A 49 17.16 17.73 13.32
C PHE A 49 16.79 17.65 11.82
N ILE A 50 16.70 18.83 11.17
CA ILE A 50 16.30 18.93 9.75
C ILE A 50 17.27 18.20 8.83
N ASP A 51 18.57 18.25 9.10
CA ASP A 51 19.57 17.58 8.26
C ASP A 51 19.51 16.05 8.41
N ARG A 52 19.26 15.57 9.64
CA ARG A 52 19.00 14.15 9.88
C ARG A 52 17.72 13.68 9.22
N PHE A 53 16.66 14.46 9.35
CA PHE A 53 15.39 14.17 8.70
C PHE A 53 15.56 14.07 7.18
N LYS A 54 16.24 15.01 6.54
CA LYS A 54 16.54 14.97 5.10
C LYS A 54 17.39 13.76 4.72
N SER A 55 18.37 13.39 5.55
CA SER A 55 19.23 12.22 5.30
C SER A 55 18.45 10.92 5.33
N GLY A 56 17.49 10.76 6.24
CA GLY A 56 16.60 9.61 6.29
C GLY A 56 15.53 9.61 5.20
N LEU A 57 14.97 10.78 4.89
CA LEU A 57 13.86 10.94 3.97
C LEU A 57 14.24 10.63 2.50
N ARG A 58 15.38 11.12 2.03
CA ARG A 58 15.81 10.92 0.63
C ARG A 58 15.85 9.45 0.20
N PRO A 59 16.57 8.55 0.89
CA PRO A 59 16.59 7.15 0.52
C PRO A 59 15.24 6.46 0.77
N ALA A 60 14.45 6.91 1.75
CA ALA A 60 13.11 6.36 2.00
C ALA A 60 12.12 6.71 0.89
N ILE A 61 12.18 7.91 0.30
CA ILE A 61 11.37 8.27 -0.88
C ILE A 61 11.81 7.44 -2.10
N LEU A 62 13.11 7.31 -2.34
CA LEU A 62 13.60 6.45 -3.43
C LEU A 62 13.10 5.01 -3.25
N TYR A 63 13.15 4.51 -2.01
CA TYR A 63 12.60 3.21 -1.69
C TYR A 63 11.09 3.15 -1.97
N ALA A 64 10.31 4.18 -1.61
CA ALA A 64 8.87 4.25 -1.86
C ALA A 64 8.53 4.09 -3.36
N VAL A 65 9.27 4.76 -4.25
CA VAL A 65 9.11 4.65 -5.71
C VAL A 65 9.39 3.21 -6.17
N LEU A 66 10.51 2.62 -5.73
CA LEU A 66 10.89 1.26 -6.09
C LEU A 66 9.90 0.22 -5.54
N ALA A 67 9.40 0.42 -4.31
CA ALA A 67 8.40 -0.44 -3.70
C ALA A 67 7.09 -0.42 -4.50
N SER A 68 6.59 0.78 -4.84
CA SER A 68 5.37 0.94 -5.63
C SER A 68 5.48 0.27 -7.00
N GLY A 69 6.59 0.48 -7.71
CA GLY A 69 6.85 -0.20 -8.98
C GLY A 69 6.92 -1.73 -8.85
N SER A 70 7.54 -2.22 -7.76
CA SER A 70 7.63 -3.67 -7.50
C SER A 70 6.27 -4.28 -7.16
N ILE A 71 5.42 -3.60 -6.41
CA ILE A 71 4.06 -4.05 -6.09
C ILE A 71 3.25 -4.18 -7.39
N VAL A 72 3.26 -3.14 -8.23
CA VAL A 72 2.54 -3.16 -9.50
C VAL A 72 3.06 -4.26 -10.42
N ALA A 73 4.37 -4.38 -10.58
CA ALA A 73 4.97 -5.42 -11.40
C ALA A 73 4.60 -6.83 -10.88
N TYR A 74 4.61 -7.02 -9.56
CA TYR A 74 4.22 -8.30 -8.97
C TYR A 74 2.77 -8.65 -9.26
N HIS A 75 1.83 -7.73 -9.02
CA HIS A 75 0.41 -8.00 -9.18
C HIS A 75 -0.05 -8.06 -10.65
N HIS A 76 0.45 -7.16 -11.49
CA HIS A 76 -0.04 -7.02 -12.86
C HIS A 76 0.81 -7.75 -13.91
N VAL A 77 2.01 -8.24 -13.54
CA VAL A 77 2.87 -9.02 -14.45
C VAL A 77 3.06 -10.44 -13.92
N VAL A 78 3.59 -10.60 -12.69
CA VAL A 78 3.92 -11.92 -12.14
C VAL A 78 2.66 -12.69 -11.75
N MET A 79 1.72 -12.05 -11.05
CA MET A 79 0.47 -12.64 -10.55
C MET A 79 -0.75 -12.15 -11.33
N ALA A 80 -0.58 -11.80 -12.62
CA ALA A 80 -1.65 -11.24 -13.45
C ALA A 80 -2.94 -12.10 -13.44
N ASN A 81 -2.79 -13.42 -13.58
CA ASN A 81 -3.92 -14.33 -13.57
C ASN A 81 -4.65 -14.34 -12.21
N ALA A 82 -3.93 -14.36 -11.09
CA ALA A 82 -4.54 -14.32 -9.76
C ALA A 82 -5.23 -12.98 -9.50
N THR A 83 -4.63 -11.88 -9.92
CA THR A 83 -5.22 -10.53 -9.84
C THR A 83 -6.49 -10.44 -10.68
N HIS A 84 -6.48 -10.98 -11.89
CA HIS A 84 -7.67 -11.00 -12.76
C HIS A 84 -8.78 -11.88 -12.18
N LEU A 85 -8.47 -13.07 -11.68
CA LEU A 85 -9.46 -13.93 -11.00
C LEU A 85 -10.10 -13.21 -9.81
N ARG A 86 -9.30 -12.51 -9.03
CA ARG A 86 -9.80 -11.72 -7.89
C ARG A 86 -10.72 -10.59 -8.34
N GLN A 87 -10.36 -9.89 -9.43
CA GLN A 87 -11.25 -8.90 -10.05
C GLN A 87 -12.59 -9.51 -10.42
N LEU A 88 -12.62 -10.66 -11.11
CA LEU A 88 -13.84 -11.35 -11.50
C LEU A 88 -14.68 -11.79 -10.29
N GLU A 89 -14.05 -12.20 -9.19
CA GLU A 89 -14.76 -12.54 -7.94
C GLU A 89 -15.47 -11.31 -7.37
N PHE A 90 -14.81 -10.15 -7.36
CA PHE A 90 -15.42 -8.89 -6.90
C PHE A 90 -16.56 -8.44 -7.84
N GLU A 91 -16.38 -8.55 -9.16
CA GLU A 91 -17.45 -8.25 -10.13
C GLU A 91 -18.70 -9.09 -9.83
N ARG A 92 -18.54 -10.40 -9.68
CA ARG A 92 -19.63 -11.32 -9.33
C ARG A 92 -20.28 -10.99 -7.98
N PHE A 93 -19.46 -10.62 -6.99
CA PHE A 93 -19.96 -10.23 -5.68
C PHE A 93 -20.82 -8.97 -5.76
N ILE A 94 -20.38 -7.94 -6.49
CA ILE A 94 -21.14 -6.69 -6.71
C ILE A 94 -22.43 -7.02 -7.46
N GLU A 95 -22.36 -7.82 -8.52
CA GLU A 95 -23.53 -8.22 -9.28
C GLU A 95 -24.55 -8.98 -8.41
N ALA A 96 -24.10 -9.92 -7.62
CA ALA A 96 -24.98 -10.68 -6.72
C ALA A 96 -25.61 -9.78 -5.65
N SER A 97 -24.80 -8.93 -5.00
CA SER A 97 -25.26 -8.04 -3.93
C SER A 97 -26.27 -6.99 -4.40
N LEU A 98 -26.10 -6.48 -5.63
CA LEU A 98 -27.02 -5.49 -6.20
C LEU A 98 -28.18 -6.13 -7.00
N SER A 99 -28.14 -7.43 -7.28
CA SER A 99 -29.23 -8.15 -7.94
C SER A 99 -30.35 -8.48 -6.97
N ASP A 100 -30.06 -8.65 -5.71
CA ASP A 100 -31.05 -8.87 -4.65
C ASP A 100 -31.68 -7.54 -4.22
N GLU A 101 -33.01 -7.45 -4.31
CA GLU A 101 -33.75 -6.21 -4.01
C GLU A 101 -33.71 -5.86 -2.51
N GLU A 102 -33.74 -6.86 -1.64
CA GLU A 102 -33.64 -6.67 -0.19
C GLU A 102 -32.21 -6.20 0.22
N ALA A 103 -31.19 -6.83 -0.36
CA ALA A 103 -29.80 -6.44 -0.14
C ALA A 103 -29.53 -5.02 -0.66
N TYR A 104 -30.07 -4.65 -1.82
CA TYR A 104 -29.93 -3.30 -2.35
C TYR A 104 -30.65 -2.26 -1.50
N ALA A 105 -31.88 -2.52 -1.05
CA ALA A 105 -32.61 -1.62 -0.17
C ALA A 105 -31.85 -1.38 1.16
N LYS A 106 -31.20 -2.41 1.68
CA LYS A 106 -30.36 -2.27 2.88
C LYS A 106 -29.13 -1.39 2.63
N LEU A 107 -28.44 -1.59 1.50
CA LEU A 107 -27.31 -0.74 1.10
C LEU A 107 -27.71 0.72 0.88
N GLN A 108 -28.90 0.97 0.29
CA GLN A 108 -29.46 2.33 0.15
C GLN A 108 -29.72 3.01 1.51
N ALA A 109 -30.15 2.23 2.50
CA ALA A 109 -30.37 2.75 3.84
C ALA A 109 -29.06 3.12 4.57
N GLU A 110 -27.97 2.43 4.24
CA GLU A 110 -26.63 2.64 4.84
C GLU A 110 -25.80 3.71 4.11
N ASP A 111 -25.99 3.92 2.79
CA ASP A 111 -25.26 4.92 2.00
C ASP A 111 -26.23 5.87 1.27
N ALA A 112 -26.29 7.11 1.76
CA ALA A 112 -27.13 8.17 1.20
C ALA A 112 -26.84 8.47 -0.29
N ARG A 113 -25.67 8.13 -0.81
CA ARG A 113 -25.34 8.31 -2.24
C ARG A 113 -26.09 7.30 -3.10
N LEU A 114 -26.28 6.09 -2.60
CA LEU A 114 -27.04 5.05 -3.30
C LEU A 114 -28.55 5.35 -3.28
N ALA A 115 -29.04 6.09 -2.30
CA ALA A 115 -30.44 6.46 -2.19
C ALA A 115 -30.94 7.33 -3.37
N THR A 116 -30.04 8.00 -4.08
CA THR A 116 -30.37 8.89 -5.22
C THR A 116 -30.17 8.21 -6.57
N LEU A 117 -29.63 7.00 -6.60
CA LEU A 117 -29.37 6.25 -7.84
C LEU A 117 -30.44 5.17 -8.06
N ASP A 118 -30.75 4.92 -9.31
CA ASP A 118 -31.43 3.67 -9.63
C ASP A 118 -30.44 2.48 -9.54
N ARG A 119 -30.98 1.27 -9.52
CA ARG A 119 -30.21 0.06 -9.28
C ARG A 119 -29.14 -0.18 -10.34
N GLU A 120 -29.46 0.07 -11.62
CA GLU A 120 -28.50 -0.14 -12.71
C GLU A 120 -27.37 0.90 -12.65
N ALA A 121 -27.68 2.16 -12.40
CA ALA A 121 -26.68 3.21 -12.22
C ALA A 121 -25.79 2.92 -10.99
N ALA A 122 -26.36 2.45 -9.88
CA ALA A 122 -25.60 2.05 -8.70
C ALA A 122 -24.65 0.88 -9.00
N LYS A 123 -25.11 -0.10 -9.75
CA LYS A 123 -24.31 -1.25 -10.19
C LYS A 123 -23.16 -0.81 -11.11
N GLU A 124 -23.44 0.00 -12.11
CA GLU A 124 -22.42 0.52 -13.03
C GLU A 124 -21.36 1.32 -12.28
N GLN A 125 -21.77 2.22 -11.38
CA GLN A 125 -20.86 3.00 -10.55
C GLN A 125 -19.99 2.12 -9.63
N ALA A 126 -20.58 1.08 -9.03
CA ALA A 126 -19.83 0.15 -8.18
C ALA A 126 -18.80 -0.66 -8.98
N LEU A 127 -19.18 -1.14 -10.18
CA LEU A 127 -18.29 -1.86 -11.08
C LEU A 127 -17.15 -0.96 -11.59
N ASP A 128 -17.44 0.28 -11.96
CA ASP A 128 -16.41 1.22 -12.41
C ASP A 128 -15.46 1.59 -11.30
N SER A 129 -15.96 1.82 -10.09
CA SER A 129 -15.13 2.09 -8.90
C SER A 129 -14.22 0.90 -8.59
N MET A 130 -14.73 -0.33 -8.73
CA MET A 130 -13.96 -1.53 -8.52
C MET A 130 -12.89 -1.71 -9.62
N ARG A 131 -13.26 -1.57 -10.91
CA ARG A 131 -12.32 -1.66 -12.03
C ARG A 131 -11.20 -0.66 -11.91
N PHE A 132 -11.50 0.55 -11.47
CA PHE A 132 -10.53 1.58 -11.19
C PHE A 132 -9.49 1.16 -10.14
N GLN A 133 -9.89 0.43 -9.09
CA GLN A 133 -8.97 -0.08 -8.06
C GLN A 133 -7.98 -1.11 -8.61
N PHE A 134 -8.37 -1.86 -9.66
CA PHE A 134 -7.50 -2.83 -10.34
C PHE A 134 -6.70 -2.21 -11.50
N ASP A 135 -6.86 -0.92 -11.81
CA ASP A 135 -6.04 -0.23 -12.81
C ASP A 135 -4.58 -0.12 -12.32
N PRO A 136 -3.58 -0.58 -13.10
CA PRO A 136 -2.17 -0.53 -12.69
C PRO A 136 -1.67 0.88 -12.36
N ARG A 137 -2.19 1.91 -13.03
CA ARG A 137 -1.79 3.31 -12.82
C ARG A 137 -2.31 3.82 -11.48
N TRP A 138 -3.57 3.51 -11.17
CA TRP A 138 -4.14 3.84 -9.88
C TRP A 138 -3.44 3.07 -8.76
N HIS A 139 -3.21 1.78 -8.95
CA HIS A 139 -2.50 0.95 -7.97
C HIS A 139 -1.09 1.49 -7.68
N PHE A 140 -0.36 1.93 -8.73
CA PHE A 140 0.94 2.59 -8.55
C PHE A 140 0.81 3.88 -7.75
N THR A 141 -0.13 4.75 -8.12
CA THR A 141 -0.32 6.05 -7.47
C THR A 141 -0.70 5.90 -6.00
N ALA A 142 -1.66 5.03 -5.69
CA ALA A 142 -2.09 4.77 -4.33
C ALA A 142 -0.95 4.17 -3.49
N ALA A 143 -0.23 3.18 -4.02
CA ALA A 143 0.94 2.61 -3.36
C ALA A 143 2.03 3.66 -3.12
N LEU A 144 2.32 4.51 -4.10
CA LEU A 144 3.33 5.56 -4.00
C LEU A 144 2.97 6.57 -2.90
N LEU A 145 1.74 7.07 -2.88
CA LEU A 145 1.28 8.01 -1.85
C LEU A 145 1.37 7.38 -0.46
N MET A 146 0.92 6.14 -0.30
CA MET A 146 1.03 5.40 0.95
C MET A 146 2.49 5.28 1.41
N TRP A 147 3.39 4.85 0.54
CA TRP A 147 4.79 4.64 0.90
C TRP A 147 5.55 5.95 1.12
N ILE A 148 5.19 7.05 0.45
CA ILE A 148 5.73 8.39 0.76
C ILE A 148 5.29 8.82 2.17
N ALA A 149 4.02 8.63 2.53
CA ALA A 149 3.54 8.93 3.88
C ALA A 149 4.29 8.11 4.94
N VAL A 150 4.48 6.81 4.72
CA VAL A 150 5.27 5.95 5.60
C VAL A 150 6.73 6.42 5.69
N ALA A 151 7.35 6.81 4.57
CA ALA A 151 8.71 7.32 4.53
C ALA A 151 8.87 8.61 5.34
N LEU A 152 7.91 9.54 5.24
CA LEU A 152 7.87 10.78 6.03
C LEU A 152 7.78 10.47 7.53
N MET A 153 6.80 9.65 7.94
CA MET A 153 6.60 9.29 9.34
C MET A 153 7.83 8.57 9.92
N THR A 154 8.39 7.62 9.19
CA THR A 154 9.56 6.86 9.62
C THR A 154 10.79 7.77 9.77
N SER A 155 11.00 8.69 8.81
CA SER A 155 12.14 9.62 8.86
C SER A 155 12.01 10.63 10.00
N LEU A 156 10.79 11.10 10.30
CA LEU A 156 10.52 11.93 11.48
C LEU A 156 10.84 11.20 12.77
N PHE A 157 10.31 9.96 12.89
CA PHE A 157 10.49 9.15 14.08
C PHE A 157 11.97 8.81 14.32
N THR A 158 12.69 8.31 13.32
CA THR A 158 14.10 7.93 13.44
C THR A 158 14.99 9.12 13.74
N SER A 159 14.69 10.30 13.17
CA SER A 159 15.45 11.54 13.45
C SER A 159 15.18 12.05 14.87
N GLY A 160 13.93 12.00 15.33
CA GLY A 160 13.56 12.34 16.70
C GLY A 160 14.20 11.41 17.74
N LEU A 161 14.16 10.09 17.47
CA LEU A 161 14.79 9.09 18.32
C LEU A 161 16.32 9.30 18.42
N ALA A 162 16.97 9.54 17.29
CA ALA A 162 18.41 9.83 17.26
C ALA A 162 18.76 11.10 18.05
N GLN A 163 17.92 12.13 18.01
CA GLN A 163 18.10 13.34 18.80
C GLN A 163 17.90 13.08 20.30
N TRP A 164 16.86 12.33 20.66
CA TRP A 164 16.56 11.98 22.06
C TRP A 164 17.68 11.14 22.69
N LEU A 165 18.17 10.11 21.98
CA LEU A 165 19.27 9.27 22.46
C LEU A 165 20.55 10.04 22.73
N ARG A 166 20.82 11.13 21.98
CA ARG A 166 21.99 12.00 22.21
C ARG A 166 21.82 12.97 23.37
N ALA A 167 20.59 13.35 23.68
CA ALA A 167 20.30 14.19 24.82
C ALA A 167 20.40 13.46 26.15
N TRP A 168 20.52 12.12 26.13
CA TRP A 168 20.67 11.32 27.33
C TRP A 168 22.09 11.44 27.86
N PRO A 169 22.30 11.97 29.11
CA PRO A 169 23.62 12.06 29.69
C PRO A 169 24.22 10.66 29.89
N SER A 170 25.43 10.49 29.37
CA SER A 170 26.28 9.31 29.65
C SER A 170 26.88 9.41 31.06
#